data_cea86003e1132dfe564a823ed32a49ae
#
_entry.id   cea86003e1132dfe564a823ed32a49ae
#
_cell.length_a   1.000
_cell.length_b   1.000
_cell.length_c   1.000
_cell.angle_alpha   90.00
_cell.angle_beta   90.00
_cell.angle_gamma   90.00
#
_symmetry.space_group_name_H-M   'P 1'
#
loop_
_entity.id
_entity.type
_entity.pdbx_description
1 polymer ?
#
loop_
_entity_poly.entity_id
_entity_poly.type
_entity_poly.pdbx_seq_one_letter_code
_entity_poly.pdbx_strand_id
1 'polypeptide(L)'
;MITVDSVIGNINRDKILKKKYDEMSSRNFCETIKISRLESQRLRLRKSSDKGTEVALILQHDMHLKHGDVVMLTENNMVVIEIEPENVLMIEIKENIHEG
;
A
#
# COMPACT_ATOMS: atom_id res chain seq x y z
N MET A 1 -10.07 4.93 -14.45
CA MET A 1 -9.61 3.94 -13.48
C MET A 1 -8.38 3.22 -14.01
N ILE A 2 -7.41 3.02 -13.16
CA ILE A 2 -6.18 2.34 -13.52
C ILE A 2 -6.27 0.89 -13.09
N THR A 3 -5.87 -0.03 -13.95
CA THR A 3 -5.85 -1.45 -13.61
C THR A 3 -4.41 -1.90 -13.48
N VAL A 4 -4.10 -2.56 -12.35
CA VAL A 4 -2.77 -3.04 -12.06
C VAL A 4 -2.82 -4.54 -11.84
N ASP A 5 -1.97 -5.28 -12.54
CA ASP A 5 -1.94 -6.74 -12.42
C ASP A 5 -0.59 -7.26 -11.91
N SER A 6 0.31 -6.39 -11.54
CA SER A 6 1.61 -6.81 -11.02
C SER A 6 2.21 -5.73 -10.14
N VAL A 7 3.16 -6.14 -9.31
CA VAL A 7 3.92 -5.24 -8.45
C VAL A 7 5.26 -4.97 -9.11
N ILE A 8 5.64 -3.70 -9.21
CA ILE A 8 6.89 -3.31 -9.86
C ILE A 8 8.08 -3.59 -8.95
N GLY A 9 7.93 -3.36 -7.68
CA GLY A 9 8.98 -3.55 -6.69
C GLY A 9 8.52 -3.06 -5.34
N ASN A 10 9.44 -2.96 -4.39
CA ASN A 10 9.09 -2.56 -3.03
C ASN A 10 10.14 -1.60 -2.50
N ILE A 11 9.70 -0.45 -2.01
CA ILE A 11 10.62 0.59 -1.54
C ILE A 11 11.41 0.18 -0.31
N ASN A 12 10.96 -0.83 0.42
CA ASN A 12 11.65 -1.31 1.60
C ASN A 12 12.71 -2.37 1.27
N ARG A 13 12.73 -2.86 0.04
CA ARG A 13 13.67 -3.89 -0.39
C ARG A 13 14.61 -3.44 -1.49
N ASP A 14 14.23 -2.42 -2.24
CA ASP A 14 15.01 -1.94 -3.36
C ASP A 14 15.48 -0.52 -3.06
N LYS A 15 16.77 -0.36 -2.89
CA LYS A 15 17.35 0.93 -2.50
C LYS A 15 17.21 1.98 -3.60
N ILE A 16 17.26 1.56 -4.85
CA ILE A 16 17.11 2.48 -5.97
C ILE A 16 15.67 2.99 -6.01
N LEU A 17 14.74 2.09 -5.82
CA LEU A 17 13.33 2.43 -5.82
C LEU A 17 12.98 3.31 -4.62
N LYS A 18 13.60 3.06 -3.47
CA LYS A 18 13.41 3.89 -2.28
C LYS A 18 13.91 5.30 -2.52
N LYS A 19 15.06 5.42 -3.16
CA LYS A 19 15.62 6.73 -3.47
C LYS A 19 14.70 7.49 -4.41
N LYS A 20 14.17 6.80 -5.41
CA LYS A 20 13.23 7.41 -6.35
C LYS A 20 11.95 7.82 -5.65
N TYR A 21 11.48 7.01 -4.71
CA TYR A 21 10.32 7.33 -3.91
C TYR A 21 10.55 8.62 -3.11
N ASP A 22 11.70 8.76 -2.48
CA ASP A 22 12.01 9.95 -1.69
C ASP A 22 12.06 11.19 -2.58
N GLU A 23 12.65 11.08 -3.76
CA GLU A 23 12.73 12.20 -4.70
C GLU A 23 11.35 12.60 -5.21
N MET A 24 10.56 11.63 -5.59
CA MET A 24 9.23 11.89 -6.14
C MET A 24 8.28 12.39 -5.05
N SER A 25 8.44 11.89 -3.84
CA SER A 25 7.62 12.32 -2.72
C SER A 25 7.87 13.79 -2.40
N SER A 26 9.12 14.23 -2.48
CA SER A 26 9.45 15.63 -2.23
C SER A 26 8.84 16.56 -3.28
N ARG A 27 8.50 16.03 -4.45
CA ARG A 27 7.86 16.79 -5.51
C ARG A 27 6.35 16.57 -5.55
N ASN A 28 5.83 15.86 -4.57
CA ASN A 28 4.41 15.52 -4.48
C ASN A 28 3.92 14.68 -5.65
N PHE A 29 4.77 13.79 -6.14
CA PHE A 29 4.45 12.89 -7.23
C PHE A 29 4.08 11.49 -6.74
N CYS A 30 4.02 11.26 -5.45
CA CYS A 30 3.65 9.96 -4.90
C CYS A 30 2.21 9.94 -4.44
N GLU A 31 1.53 8.83 -4.71
CA GLU A 31 0.19 8.57 -4.22
C GLU A 31 0.24 7.30 -3.39
N THR A 32 -0.57 7.24 -2.37
CA THR A 32 -0.60 6.10 -1.46
C THR A 32 -1.98 5.47 -1.46
N ILE A 33 -2.02 4.15 -1.57
CA ILE A 33 -3.25 3.39 -1.41
C ILE A 33 -3.16 2.69 -0.06
N LYS A 34 -4.04 3.06 0.86
CA LYS A 34 -4.06 2.44 2.19
C LYS A 34 -5.01 1.26 2.19
N ILE A 35 -4.53 0.12 2.61
CA ILE A 35 -5.34 -1.08 2.70
C ILE A 35 -5.14 -1.73 4.07
N SER A 36 -6.12 -2.51 4.48
CA SER A 36 -6.01 -3.26 5.72
C SER A 36 -5.18 -4.51 5.48
N ARG A 37 -4.77 -5.15 6.56
CA ARG A 37 -4.04 -6.41 6.45
C ARG A 37 -4.89 -7.48 5.78
N LEU A 38 -6.18 -7.50 6.07
CA LEU A 38 -7.08 -8.46 5.44
C LEU A 38 -7.21 -8.19 3.94
N GLU A 39 -7.32 -6.93 3.56
CA GLU A 39 -7.42 -6.57 2.15
C GLU A 39 -6.15 -6.92 1.39
N SER A 40 -5.00 -6.89 2.03
CA SER A 40 -3.73 -7.21 1.37
C SER A 40 -3.66 -8.66 0.88
N GLN A 41 -4.53 -9.51 1.38
CA GLN A 41 -4.56 -10.91 1.00
C GLN A 41 -5.54 -11.20 -0.13
N ARG A 42 -6.29 -10.20 -0.56
CA ARG A 42 -7.23 -10.39 -1.67
C ARG A 42 -6.52 -10.31 -3.00
N LEU A 43 -6.98 -11.11 -3.94
CA LEU A 43 -6.43 -11.08 -5.29
C LEU A 43 -7.09 -10.02 -6.16
N ARG A 44 -8.27 -9.57 -5.78
CA ARG A 44 -8.96 -8.51 -6.48
C ARG A 44 -9.39 -7.45 -5.48
N LEU A 45 -8.97 -6.22 -5.73
CA LEU A 45 -9.23 -5.13 -4.82
C LEU A 45 -9.35 -3.83 -5.58
N ARG A 46 -10.34 -3.02 -5.22
CA ARG A 46 -10.52 -1.72 -5.83
C ARG A 46 -10.46 -0.67 -4.75
N LYS A 47 -9.53 0.23 -4.87
CA LYS A 47 -9.30 1.27 -3.86
C LYS A 47 -8.95 2.58 -4.53
N SER A 48 -9.13 3.68 -3.80
CA SER A 48 -8.68 4.99 -4.24
C SER A 48 -7.43 5.38 -3.50
N SER A 49 -6.54 6.07 -4.19
CA SER A 49 -5.35 6.60 -3.54
C SER A 49 -5.71 7.83 -2.71
N ASP A 50 -4.74 8.33 -1.95
CA ASP A 50 -4.92 9.54 -1.15
C ASP A 50 -5.18 10.78 -2.01
N LYS A 51 -4.91 10.70 -3.31
CA LYS A 51 -5.20 11.78 -4.25
C LYS A 51 -6.48 11.55 -5.05
N GLY A 52 -7.21 10.49 -4.72
CA GLY A 52 -8.48 10.21 -5.38
C GLY A 52 -8.40 9.39 -6.65
N THR A 53 -7.24 8.85 -6.97
CA THR A 53 -7.09 8.01 -8.17
C THR A 53 -7.66 6.62 -7.88
N GLU A 54 -8.59 6.18 -8.69
CA GLU A 54 -9.15 4.83 -8.53
C GLU A 54 -8.25 3.81 -9.18
N VAL A 55 -7.91 2.77 -8.44
CA VAL A 55 -7.02 1.71 -8.90
C VAL A 55 -7.68 0.36 -8.64
N ALA A 56 -7.73 -0.47 -9.67
CA ALA A 56 -8.18 -1.83 -9.55
C ALA A 56 -6.95 -2.74 -9.56
N LEU A 57 -6.78 -3.48 -8.47
CA LEU A 57 -5.66 -4.40 -8.32
C LEU A 57 -6.17 -5.80 -8.62
N ILE A 58 -5.61 -6.44 -9.63
CA ILE A 58 -5.99 -7.78 -10.03
C ILE A 58 -4.73 -8.62 -10.05
N LEU A 59 -4.48 -9.32 -8.95
CA LEU A 59 -3.24 -10.04 -8.76
C LEU A 59 -3.39 -11.51 -9.06
N GLN A 60 -2.28 -12.18 -9.31
CA GLN A 60 -2.28 -13.59 -9.58
C GLN A 60 -2.35 -14.39 -8.29
N HIS A 61 -2.65 -15.65 -8.47
CA HIS A 61 -3.04 -16.56 -7.40
C HIS A 61 -2.14 -16.60 -6.19
N ASP A 62 -0.85 -16.50 -6.35
CA ASP A 62 0.08 -16.61 -5.24
C ASP A 62 0.75 -15.29 -4.88
N MET A 63 0.20 -14.18 -5.34
CA MET A 63 0.77 -12.86 -5.04
C MET A 63 -0.02 -12.18 -3.95
N HIS A 64 0.68 -11.57 -3.01
CA HIS A 64 0.06 -10.78 -1.96
C HIS A 64 0.75 -9.43 -1.90
N LEU A 65 -0.04 -8.40 -1.66
CA LEU A 65 0.51 -7.06 -1.51
C LEU A 65 1.27 -6.95 -0.19
N LYS A 66 2.36 -6.20 -0.21
CA LYS A 66 3.16 -5.94 0.97
C LYS A 66 3.30 -4.45 1.17
N HIS A 67 3.54 -4.06 2.40
CA HIS A 67 3.74 -2.65 2.72
C HIS A 67 4.93 -2.11 1.94
N GLY A 68 4.74 -1.01 1.24
CA GLY A 68 5.79 -0.42 0.43
C GLY A 68 5.84 -0.90 -1.01
N ASP A 69 4.91 -1.77 -1.43
CA ASP A 69 4.87 -2.23 -2.81
C ASP A 69 4.52 -1.08 -3.74
N VAL A 70 5.26 -0.98 -4.84
CA VAL A 70 5.00 0.02 -5.87
C VAL A 70 4.21 -0.66 -6.98
N VAL A 71 3.03 -0.14 -7.26
CA VAL A 71 2.15 -0.75 -8.26
C VAL A 71 2.05 0.06 -9.53
N MET A 72 2.53 1.29 -9.52
CA MET A 72 2.59 2.11 -10.72
C MET A 72 3.76 3.07 -10.62
N LEU A 73 4.47 3.27 -11.71
CA LEU A 73 5.60 4.19 -11.75
C LEU A 73 5.69 4.82 -13.13
N THR A 74 5.57 6.14 -13.18
CA THR A 74 5.80 6.92 -14.39
C THR A 74 6.78 8.04 -14.05
N GLU A 75 7.07 8.93 -14.99
CA GLU A 75 7.97 10.05 -14.73
C GLU A 75 7.46 10.96 -13.63
N ASN A 76 6.15 11.13 -13.55
CA ASN A 76 5.54 12.11 -12.66
C ASN A 76 4.62 11.49 -11.63
N ASN A 77 4.60 10.17 -11.51
CA ASN A 77 3.67 9.55 -10.58
C ASN A 77 4.18 8.19 -10.11
N MET A 78 4.05 7.94 -8.82
CA MET A 78 4.37 6.65 -8.22
C MET A 78 3.25 6.31 -7.26
N VAL A 79 2.65 5.13 -7.42
CA VAL A 79 1.59 4.68 -6.53
C VAL A 79 2.13 3.56 -5.65
N VAL A 80 2.05 3.76 -4.34
CA VAL A 80 2.64 2.86 -3.34
C VAL A 80 1.54 2.34 -2.43
N ILE A 81 1.67 1.09 -2.05
CA ILE A 81 0.74 0.45 -1.12
C ILE A 81 1.20 0.67 0.31
N GLU A 82 0.29 1.11 1.16
CA GLU A 82 0.54 1.21 2.59
C GLU A 82 -0.44 0.29 3.29
N ILE A 83 0.08 -0.67 4.06
CA ILE A 83 -0.77 -1.57 4.83
C ILE A 83 -0.92 -0.98 6.22
N GLU A 84 -2.15 -0.70 6.59
CA GLU A 84 -2.42 -0.08 7.88
C GLU A 84 -2.18 -1.08 9.01
N PRO A 85 -1.56 -0.64 10.10
CA PRO A 85 -1.34 -1.52 11.24
C PRO A 85 -2.67 -1.86 11.90
N GLU A 86 -2.72 -3.03 12.49
CA GLU A 86 -3.92 -3.47 13.16
C GLU A 86 -3.95 -2.90 14.56
N ASN A 87 -4.46 -1.73 14.68
CA ASN A 87 -4.48 -1.06 15.96
C ASN A 87 -5.49 -1.63 16.91
N VAL A 88 -6.40 -2.41 16.41
CA VAL A 88 -7.38 -2.99 17.28
C VAL A 88 -6.78 -3.84 18.35
N LEU A 89 -5.62 -4.38 18.09
CA LEU A 89 -4.97 -5.19 19.08
C LEU A 89 -4.51 -4.41 20.28
N MET A 90 -4.37 -3.14 20.11
CA MET A 90 -3.94 -2.32 21.18
C MET A 90 -5.05 -1.93 22.07
N ILE A 91 -6.21 -2.05 21.58
CA ILE A 91 -7.25 -1.55 22.22
C ILE A 91 -7.77 -2.40 23.20
N GLU A 92 -7.69 -3.42 22.93
CA GLU A 92 -8.27 -4.13 23.76
C GLU A 92 -7.61 -4.52 24.78
N ILE A 93 -7.12 -4.38 24.84
CA ILE A 93 -6.44 -4.76 25.72
C ILE A 93 -6.43 -4.23 26.89
N LYS A 94 -6.86 -3.72 27.03
CA LYS A 94 -6.80 -3.15 27.84
C LYS A 94 -7.47 -3.30 28.74
N GLU A 95 -7.75 -3.66 28.23
CA GLU A 95 -8.31 -3.64 29.00
C GLU A 95 -8.42 -4.28 29.65
N ASN A 96 -8.41 -4.50 29.48
CA ASN A 96 -8.59 -4.91 30.09
C ASN A 96 -8.35 -5.25 30.75
N ILE A 97 -8.35 -5.21 30.58
CA ILE A 97 -8.31 -5.31 31.15
C ILE A 97 -8.28 -5.37 32.01
N HIS A 98 -8.58 -5.20 32.11
CA HIS A 98 -8.77 -5.05 32.94
C HIS A 98 -9.00 -5.15 33.62
N GLU A 99 -9.29 -5.14 33.31
CA GLU A 99 -9.69 -5.05 33.84
C GLU A 99 -9.93 -5.40 34.23
N GLY A 100 -10.17 -5.57 34.04
CA GLY A 100 -10.51 -5.62 34.38
C GLY A 100 -10.58 -5.72 34.67
#